data_99e53fb09a0513ab9f3ff11c51fd1081
#
_entry.id   99e53fb09a0513ab9f3ff11c51fd1081
#
_cell.length_a   1.000
_cell.length_b   1.000
_cell.length_c   1.000
_cell.angle_alpha   90.00
_cell.angle_beta   90.00
_cell.angle_gamma   90.00
#
_symmetry.space_group_name_H-M   'P 1'
#
loop_
_entity.id
_entity.type
_entity.pdbx_description
1 polymer ?
#
loop_
_entity_poly.entity_id
_entity_poly.type
_entity_poly.pdbx_seq_one_letter_code
_entity_poly.pdbx_strand_id
1 'polypeptide(L)'
;MSWVRAPFITPLFIDTMTRINLVPPEELSDQHLVAEYREIFMVGSSLQRSLKSPNWEKTKDSIPKNFTLNKGHVKFFYDKGNYLSNRYLELVEEMHRRNMKKDPLRIFKREQWPDELFNDWLPNINDLNIIRERIAEKISLKADWYRWNGK
;
A
#
# COMPACT_ATOMS: atom_id res chain seq x y z
N MET A 1 -27.86 2.34 5.00
CA MET A 1 -27.20 2.57 4.89
C MET A 1 -26.55 2.84 4.87
N SER A 2 -26.57 2.66 5.09
CA SER A 2 -25.72 3.04 5.03
C SER A 2 -24.90 3.31 4.93
N TRP A 3 -25.12 3.66 5.06
CA TRP A 3 -24.25 3.98 5.10
C TRP A 3 -23.91 4.67 5.16
N VAL A 4 -24.15 4.73 5.42
CA VAL A 4 -23.71 5.32 5.47
C VAL A 4 -23.31 5.82 5.38
N ARG A 5 -23.45 6.26 5.52
CA ARG A 5 -23.20 6.81 5.39
C ARG A 5 -22.57 7.45 5.52
N ALA A 6 -22.37 7.68 5.69
CA ALA A 6 -21.90 8.21 5.81
C ALA A 6 -21.32 8.93 5.99
N PRO A 7 -21.49 9.49 6.25
CA PRO A 7 -20.68 10.53 6.18
C PRO A 7 -19.58 10.80 6.98
N PHE A 8 -19.33 10.96 7.96
CA PHE A 8 -18.21 11.03 8.55
C PHE A 8 -17.25 10.57 7.97
N ILE A 9 -17.50 10.79 7.53
CA ILE A 9 -16.91 10.15 6.48
C ILE A 9 -15.51 10.55 6.17
N THR A 10 -15.10 11.73 6.48
CA THR A 10 -13.74 12.17 6.27
C THR A 10 -12.70 11.23 6.85
N PRO A 11 -12.85 10.76 8.10
CA PRO A 11 -11.90 9.78 8.62
C PRO A 11 -11.91 8.48 7.83
N LEU A 12 -13.09 8.05 7.39
CA LEU A 12 -13.20 6.84 6.59
C LEU A 12 -12.49 6.99 5.26
N PHE A 13 -12.63 8.15 4.66
CA PHE A 13 -11.99 8.44 3.39
C PHE A 13 -10.47 8.38 3.51
N ILE A 14 -9.93 8.95 4.56
CA ILE A 14 -8.48 8.90 4.82
C ILE A 14 -8.05 7.46 5.01
N ASP A 15 -8.85 6.66 5.71
CA ASP A 15 -8.55 5.26 5.99
C ASP A 15 -8.55 4.39 4.74
N THR A 16 -9.18 4.84 3.65
CA THR A 16 -9.20 4.10 2.40
C THR A 16 -8.08 4.49 1.46
N MET A 17 -7.20 5.42 1.86
CA MET A 17 -6.07 5.81 1.04
C MET A 17 -5.06 4.67 0.93
N THR A 18 -4.24 4.73 -0.12
CA THR A 18 -3.21 3.74 -0.41
C THR A 18 -2.45 3.33 0.85
N ARG A 19 -2.31 2.04 1.04
CA ARG A 19 -1.61 1.49 2.19
C ARG A 19 -0.75 0.32 1.77
N ILE A 20 0.54 0.40 2.09
CA ILE A 20 1.46 -0.72 1.91
C ILE A 20 1.63 -1.35 3.27
N ASN A 21 1.22 -2.61 3.41
CA ASN A 21 1.06 -3.25 4.72
C ASN A 21 2.31 -3.95 5.23
N LEU A 22 3.37 -4.01 4.46
CA LEU A 22 4.69 -4.51 4.85
C LEU A 22 4.77 -5.96 5.33
N VAL A 23 3.80 -6.43 6.11
CA VAL A 23 3.85 -7.77 6.71
C VAL A 23 3.78 -8.84 5.62
N PRO A 24 4.25 -10.06 5.90
CA PRO A 24 4.11 -11.14 4.91
C PRO A 24 2.67 -11.24 4.42
N PRO A 25 2.45 -11.35 3.11
CA PRO A 25 1.09 -11.36 2.57
C PRO A 25 0.19 -12.44 3.14
N GLU A 26 0.76 -13.57 3.58
CA GLU A 26 -0.02 -14.65 4.17
C GLU A 26 -0.69 -14.25 5.48
N GLU A 27 -0.22 -13.19 6.14
CA GLU A 27 -0.87 -12.66 7.34
C GLU A 27 -2.10 -11.82 7.03
N LEU A 28 -2.22 -11.34 5.78
CA LEU A 28 -3.28 -10.41 5.42
C LEU A 28 -4.61 -11.13 5.23
N SER A 29 -5.69 -10.47 5.68
CA SER A 29 -7.02 -10.93 5.32
C SER A 29 -7.18 -10.85 3.80
N ASP A 30 -8.18 -11.56 3.25
CA ASP A 30 -8.48 -11.50 1.83
C ASP A 30 -8.72 -10.07 1.39
N GLN A 31 -9.45 -9.30 2.19
CA GLN A 31 -9.80 -7.91 1.88
C GLN A 31 -8.55 -7.01 1.86
N HIS A 32 -7.68 -7.15 2.85
CA HIS A 32 -6.45 -6.37 2.91
C HIS A 32 -5.50 -6.74 1.77
N LEU A 33 -5.42 -8.01 1.44
CA LEU A 33 -4.57 -8.49 0.36
C LEU A 33 -5.00 -7.91 -0.98
N VAL A 34 -6.29 -7.99 -1.30
CA VAL A 34 -6.82 -7.48 -2.56
C VAL A 34 -6.71 -5.96 -2.61
N ALA A 35 -6.97 -5.28 -1.49
CA ALA A 35 -6.86 -3.83 -1.44
C ALA A 35 -5.43 -3.37 -1.73
N GLU A 36 -4.44 -4.00 -1.10
CA GLU A 36 -3.05 -3.62 -1.34
C GLU A 36 -2.65 -3.93 -2.78
N TYR A 37 -3.06 -5.08 -3.30
CA TYR A 37 -2.81 -5.45 -4.70
C TYR A 37 -3.31 -4.38 -5.66
N ARG A 38 -4.48 -3.81 -5.39
CA ARG A 38 -5.05 -2.76 -6.23
C ARG A 38 -4.37 -1.41 -6.03
N GLU A 39 -4.02 -1.09 -4.80
CA GLU A 39 -3.58 0.25 -4.45
C GLU A 39 -2.07 0.47 -4.59
N ILE A 40 -1.29 -0.59 -4.64
CA ILE A 40 0.16 -0.47 -4.77
C ILE A 40 0.57 0.35 -6.00
N PHE A 41 -0.23 0.32 -7.05
CA PHE A 41 0.06 1.06 -8.29
C PHE A 41 -0.10 2.57 -8.11
N MET A 42 -0.81 2.98 -7.09
CA MET A 42 -1.05 4.41 -6.86
C MET A 42 0.23 5.13 -6.48
N VAL A 43 1.19 4.43 -5.90
CA VAL A 43 2.48 5.04 -5.56
C VAL A 43 3.21 5.48 -6.83
N GLY A 44 3.32 4.57 -7.81
CA GLY A 44 3.97 4.90 -9.07
C GLY A 44 3.27 6.01 -9.83
N SER A 45 1.94 6.00 -9.84
CA SER A 45 1.16 7.04 -10.50
C SER A 45 1.35 8.39 -9.81
N SER A 46 1.37 8.39 -8.48
CA SER A 46 1.62 9.61 -7.71
C SER A 46 3.02 10.14 -7.96
N LEU A 47 4.02 9.25 -7.99
CA LEU A 47 5.40 9.61 -8.30
C LEU A 47 5.50 10.26 -9.68
N GLN A 48 4.85 9.67 -10.68
CA GLN A 48 4.87 10.20 -12.04
C GLN A 48 4.35 11.63 -12.09
N ARG A 49 3.27 11.92 -11.38
CA ARG A 49 2.73 13.28 -11.32
C ARG A 49 3.71 14.23 -10.65
N SER A 50 4.37 13.77 -9.59
CA SER A 50 5.36 14.60 -8.86
C SER A 50 6.59 14.88 -9.71
N LEU A 51 7.05 13.89 -10.48
CA LEU A 51 8.22 14.05 -11.34
C LEU A 51 8.00 15.09 -12.44
N LYS A 52 6.76 15.26 -12.88
CA LYS A 52 6.39 16.26 -13.90
C LYS A 52 6.17 17.64 -13.31
N SER A 53 6.11 17.75 -12.00
CA SER A 53 5.87 19.02 -11.33
C SER A 53 7.16 19.85 -11.30
N PRO A 54 7.07 21.19 -11.46
CA PRO A 54 8.23 22.05 -11.30
C PRO A 54 8.78 22.04 -9.87
N ASN A 55 8.03 21.50 -8.92
CA ASN A 55 8.44 21.43 -7.51
C ASN A 55 9.09 20.09 -7.15
N TRP A 56 9.49 19.29 -8.15
CA TRP A 56 10.00 17.94 -7.87
C TRP A 56 11.16 17.93 -6.88
N GLU A 57 12.13 18.84 -7.04
CA GLU A 57 13.28 18.87 -6.14
C GLU A 57 12.86 19.08 -4.69
N LYS A 58 11.90 19.97 -4.47
CA LYS A 58 11.35 20.21 -3.15
C LYS A 58 10.62 18.99 -2.61
N THR A 59 9.84 18.34 -3.46
CA THR A 59 9.12 17.11 -3.10
C THR A 59 10.11 16.01 -2.74
N LYS A 60 11.16 15.84 -3.54
CA LYS A 60 12.20 14.84 -3.32
C LYS A 60 12.86 15.03 -1.96
N ASP A 61 13.18 16.28 -1.62
CA ASP A 61 13.80 16.59 -0.32
C ASP A 61 12.85 16.35 0.86
N SER A 62 11.56 16.28 0.60
CA SER A 62 10.55 16.08 1.64
C SER A 62 10.14 14.63 1.82
N ILE A 63 10.76 13.70 1.10
CA ILE A 63 10.48 12.27 1.28
C ILE A 63 10.80 11.89 2.73
N PRO A 64 9.83 11.35 3.48
CA PRO A 64 10.08 10.98 4.89
C PRO A 64 11.23 9.99 5.00
N LYS A 65 12.06 10.19 6.00
CA LYS A 65 13.19 9.28 6.25
C LYS A 65 12.73 8.02 6.98
N ASN A 66 11.65 8.14 7.74
CA ASN A 66 11.12 7.04 8.52
C ASN A 66 9.73 6.65 8.02
N PHE A 67 9.44 5.35 8.10
CA PHE A 67 8.13 4.84 7.72
C PHE A 67 7.03 5.53 8.54
N THR A 68 5.93 5.87 7.88
CA THR A 68 4.80 6.54 8.51
C THR A 68 3.50 6.09 7.84
N LEU A 69 2.42 6.07 8.59
CA LEU A 69 1.07 5.79 8.09
C LEU A 69 0.29 7.07 7.81
N ASN A 70 0.87 8.22 8.11
CA ASN A 70 0.21 9.52 7.96
C ASN A 70 0.38 10.05 6.54
N LYS A 71 0.28 11.36 6.39
CA LYS A 71 0.36 12.04 5.11
C LYS A 71 1.53 11.61 4.23
N GLY A 72 2.64 11.27 4.83
CA GLY A 72 3.83 10.90 4.08
C GLY A 72 3.92 9.45 3.65
N HIS A 73 2.87 8.65 3.89
CA HIS A 73 2.94 7.21 3.62
C HIS A 73 3.28 6.90 2.16
N VAL A 74 2.54 7.44 1.22
CA VAL A 74 2.79 7.20 -0.21
C VAL A 74 4.15 7.78 -0.63
N LYS A 75 4.44 9.00 -0.18
CA LYS A 75 5.68 9.68 -0.52
C LYS A 75 6.91 8.96 0.03
N PHE A 76 6.77 8.29 1.17
CA PHE A 76 7.86 7.50 1.75
C PHE A 76 8.40 6.47 0.75
N PHE A 77 7.52 5.93 -0.09
CA PHE A 77 7.91 4.89 -1.06
C PHE A 77 8.38 5.43 -2.40
N TYR A 78 8.40 6.74 -2.59
CA TYR A 78 8.84 7.34 -3.86
C TYR A 78 10.27 6.95 -4.25
N ASP A 79 11.12 6.64 -3.30
CA ASP A 79 12.49 6.21 -3.58
C ASP A 79 12.72 4.72 -3.29
N LYS A 80 11.65 3.93 -3.29
CA LYS A 80 11.72 2.51 -2.97
C LYS A 80 11.01 1.65 -4.02
N GLY A 81 11.25 1.97 -5.28
CA GLY A 81 10.59 1.29 -6.39
C GLY A 81 10.87 -0.21 -6.43
N ASN A 82 12.11 -0.62 -6.14
CA ASN A 82 12.45 -2.04 -6.15
C ASN A 82 11.74 -2.79 -5.03
N TYR A 83 11.65 -2.17 -3.85
CA TYR A 83 10.89 -2.77 -2.76
C TYR A 83 9.43 -3.01 -3.19
N LEU A 84 8.81 -2.02 -3.82
CA LEU A 84 7.42 -2.14 -4.25
C LEU A 84 7.25 -3.17 -5.37
N SER A 85 8.22 -3.26 -6.28
CA SER A 85 8.19 -4.26 -7.34
C SER A 85 8.17 -5.68 -6.75
N ASN A 86 9.06 -5.92 -5.79
CA ASN A 86 9.11 -7.20 -5.10
C ASN A 86 7.85 -7.45 -4.26
N ARG A 87 7.36 -6.41 -3.60
CA ARG A 87 6.13 -6.51 -2.82
C ARG A 87 4.94 -6.90 -3.70
N TYR A 88 4.85 -6.29 -4.89
CA TYR A 88 3.80 -6.63 -5.85
C TYR A 88 3.84 -8.12 -6.19
N LEU A 89 5.02 -8.66 -6.47
CA LEU A 89 5.15 -10.08 -6.79
C LEU A 89 4.72 -10.96 -5.62
N GLU A 90 5.05 -10.58 -4.40
CA GLU A 90 4.63 -11.33 -3.21
C GLU A 90 3.11 -11.33 -3.05
N LEU A 91 2.48 -10.19 -3.31
CA LEU A 91 1.02 -10.10 -3.24
C LEU A 91 0.36 -10.99 -4.27
N VAL A 92 0.86 -10.96 -5.50
CA VAL A 92 0.34 -11.79 -6.60
C VAL A 92 0.49 -13.27 -6.28
N GLU A 93 1.63 -13.65 -5.74
CA GLU A 93 1.89 -15.04 -5.36
C GLU A 93 0.91 -15.53 -4.29
N GLU A 94 0.63 -14.70 -3.30
CA GLU A 94 -0.32 -15.07 -2.25
C GLU A 94 -1.74 -15.13 -2.79
N MET A 95 -2.11 -14.21 -3.69
CA MET A 95 -3.42 -14.26 -4.35
C MET A 95 -3.57 -15.53 -5.17
N HIS A 96 -2.50 -15.95 -5.84
CA HIS A 96 -2.50 -17.19 -6.61
C HIS A 96 -2.72 -18.39 -5.68
N ARG A 97 -2.03 -18.42 -4.54
CA ARG A 97 -2.20 -19.48 -3.54
C ARG A 97 -3.64 -19.60 -3.06
N ARG A 98 -4.34 -18.46 -2.94
CA ARG A 98 -5.73 -18.41 -2.49
C ARG A 98 -6.74 -18.55 -3.62
N ASN A 99 -6.28 -18.81 -4.84
CA ASN A 99 -7.13 -18.94 -6.03
C ASN A 99 -7.95 -17.68 -6.33
N MET A 100 -7.38 -16.52 -6.04
CA MET A 100 -8.03 -15.25 -6.33
C MET A 100 -7.77 -14.82 -7.77
N LYS A 101 -8.76 -14.18 -8.37
CA LYS A 101 -8.60 -13.62 -9.72
C LYS A 101 -7.66 -12.42 -9.70
N LYS A 102 -6.78 -12.36 -10.69
CA LYS A 102 -5.87 -11.24 -10.90
C LYS A 102 -6.19 -10.61 -12.25
N ASP A 103 -6.03 -9.29 -12.32
CA ASP A 103 -6.21 -8.57 -13.57
C ASP A 103 -4.91 -8.66 -14.38
N PRO A 104 -4.91 -9.33 -15.56
CA PRO A 104 -3.68 -9.48 -16.35
C PRO A 104 -3.11 -8.17 -16.86
N LEU A 105 -3.91 -7.10 -16.86
CA LEU A 105 -3.45 -5.77 -17.28
C LEU A 105 -2.83 -4.99 -16.13
N ARG A 106 -2.94 -5.48 -14.91
CA ARG A 106 -2.43 -4.80 -13.73
C ARG A 106 -1.04 -5.32 -13.40
N ILE A 107 -0.06 -4.73 -14.07
CA ILE A 107 1.35 -5.15 -13.99
C ILE A 107 2.16 -4.00 -13.45
N PHE A 108 3.11 -4.29 -12.55
CA PHE A 108 4.00 -3.26 -12.02
C PHE A 108 4.84 -2.69 -13.15
N LYS A 109 4.87 -1.35 -13.26
CA LYS A 109 5.53 -0.66 -14.38
C LYS A 109 6.87 -0.10 -13.93
N ARG A 110 7.93 -0.86 -14.18
CA ARG A 110 9.30 -0.45 -13.84
C ARG A 110 9.65 0.91 -14.46
N GLU A 111 9.14 1.18 -15.67
CA GLU A 111 9.45 2.40 -16.40
C GLU A 111 8.92 3.68 -15.74
N GLN A 112 8.02 3.56 -14.75
CA GLN A 112 7.56 4.72 -14.01
C GLN A 112 8.62 5.25 -13.03
N TRP A 113 9.69 4.48 -12.83
CA TRP A 113 10.67 4.74 -11.76
C TRP A 113 12.03 5.10 -12.34
N PRO A 114 12.52 6.33 -12.10
CA PRO A 114 13.93 6.65 -12.40
C PRO A 114 14.84 5.70 -11.62
N ASP A 115 15.99 5.39 -12.19
CA ASP A 115 16.91 4.43 -11.56
C ASP A 115 17.30 4.83 -10.14
N GLU A 116 17.53 6.14 -9.90
CA GLU A 116 17.92 6.62 -8.58
C GLU A 116 16.82 6.50 -7.53
N LEU A 117 15.59 6.23 -7.94
CA LEU A 117 14.46 6.03 -7.05
C LEU A 117 14.02 4.57 -6.96
N PHE A 118 14.66 3.69 -7.73
CA PHE A 118 14.32 2.28 -7.76
C PHE A 118 15.14 1.49 -6.76
N ASN A 119 15.03 1.86 -5.49
CA ASN A 119 15.85 1.26 -4.44
C ASN A 119 15.06 0.20 -3.67
N ASP A 120 15.81 -0.68 -3.04
CA ASP A 120 15.25 -1.65 -2.12
C ASP A 120 15.14 -1.02 -0.73
N TRP A 121 14.47 -1.73 0.16
CA TRP A 121 14.28 -1.26 1.53
C TRP A 121 13.86 -2.45 2.38
N LEU A 122 14.28 -2.44 3.63
CA LEU A 122 13.92 -3.51 4.57
C LEU A 122 13.20 -2.87 5.78
N PRO A 123 11.91 -3.18 5.99
CA PRO A 123 11.24 -2.69 7.19
C PRO A 123 11.85 -3.29 8.45
N ASN A 124 11.93 -2.48 9.50
CA ASN A 124 12.38 -2.96 10.79
C ASN A 124 11.19 -3.42 11.63
N ILE A 125 11.48 -3.95 12.82
CA ILE A 125 10.42 -4.50 13.68
C ILE A 125 9.42 -3.42 14.10
N ASN A 126 9.87 -2.19 14.30
CA ASN A 126 8.97 -1.10 14.66
C ASN A 126 8.00 -0.78 13.53
N ASP A 127 8.49 -0.79 12.29
CA ASP A 127 7.65 -0.56 11.11
C ASP A 127 6.56 -1.62 11.02
N LEU A 128 6.94 -2.88 11.22
CA LEU A 128 6.00 -4.00 11.17
C LEU A 128 4.97 -3.90 12.29
N ASN A 129 5.39 -3.49 13.48
CA ASN A 129 4.49 -3.34 14.62
C ASN A 129 3.45 -2.23 14.36
N ILE A 130 3.88 -1.13 13.76
CA ILE A 130 2.98 -0.03 13.40
C ILE A 130 1.89 -0.55 12.46
N ILE A 131 2.27 -1.29 11.45
CA ILE A 131 1.31 -1.85 10.49
C ILE A 131 0.40 -2.88 11.15
N ARG A 132 0.95 -3.79 11.94
CA ARG A 132 0.15 -4.82 12.59
C ARG A 132 -0.90 -4.22 13.53
N GLU A 133 -0.51 -3.20 14.25
CA GLU A 133 -1.42 -2.47 15.12
C GLU A 133 -2.56 -1.84 14.33
N ARG A 134 -2.21 -1.21 13.19
CA ARG A 134 -3.20 -0.59 12.31
C ARG A 134 -4.18 -1.62 11.75
N ILE A 135 -3.65 -2.75 11.28
CA ILE A 135 -4.48 -3.83 10.73
C ILE A 135 -5.42 -4.36 11.82
N ALA A 136 -4.90 -4.57 13.04
CA ALA A 136 -5.70 -5.08 14.14
C ALA A 136 -6.84 -4.11 14.49
N GLU A 137 -6.58 -2.80 14.48
CA GLU A 137 -7.63 -1.81 14.70
C GLU A 137 -8.73 -1.92 13.64
N LYS A 138 -8.34 -2.02 12.37
CA LYS A 138 -9.31 -2.13 11.28
C LYS A 138 -10.15 -3.39 11.41
N ILE A 139 -9.51 -4.51 11.71
CA ILE A 139 -10.22 -5.78 11.87
C ILE A 139 -11.21 -5.69 13.03
N SER A 140 -10.81 -5.06 14.13
CA SER A 140 -11.68 -4.96 15.31
C SER A 140 -12.99 -4.21 15.03
N LEU A 141 -12.99 -3.32 14.05
CA LEU A 141 -14.16 -2.54 13.69
C LEU A 141 -15.20 -3.35 12.91
N LYS A 142 -14.78 -4.41 12.23
CA LYS A 142 -15.66 -5.25 11.41
C LYS A 142 -15.15 -6.70 11.42
N ALA A 143 -14.97 -7.25 12.60
CA ALA A 143 -14.34 -8.56 12.75
C ALA A 143 -15.00 -9.65 11.88
N ASP A 144 -16.33 -9.60 11.75
CA ASP A 144 -17.06 -10.63 10.99
C ASP A 144 -16.93 -10.49 9.47
N TRP A 145 -16.40 -9.37 8.99
CA TRP A 145 -16.29 -9.12 7.56
C TRP A 145 -15.01 -9.70 6.96
N TYR A 146 -13.94 -9.71 7.75
CA TYR A 146 -12.64 -10.15 7.26
C TYR A 146 -12.56 -11.67 7.15
N ARG A 147 -11.91 -12.15 6.11
CA ARG A 147 -11.71 -13.56 5.85
C ARG A 147 -10.26 -13.84 5.52
N TRP A 148 -9.82 -15.04 5.81
CA TRP A 148 -8.50 -15.53 5.42
C TRP A 148 -8.74 -16.79 4.59
N ASN A 149 -8.43 -16.69 3.28
CA ASN A 149 -8.63 -17.78 2.32
C ASN A 149 -10.11 -18.23 2.32
N GLY A 150 -11.00 -17.25 2.32
CA GLY A 150 -12.44 -17.49 2.24
C GLY A 150 -13.09 -17.95 3.55
N LYS A 151 -12.32 -17.98 4.63
CA LYS A 151 -12.85 -18.46 5.91
C LYS A 151 -13.02 -17.30 6.90
#